data_94511d52303fc37776881bf3620699b1
#
_entry.id   94511d52303fc37776881bf3620699b1
#
_cell.length_a   1.000
_cell.length_b   1.000
_cell.length_c   1.000
_cell.angle_alpha   90.00
_cell.angle_beta   90.00
_cell.angle_gamma   90.00
#
_symmetry.space_group_name_H-M   'P 1'
#
loop_
_entity.id
_entity.type
_entity.pdbx_description
1 polymer ?
#
loop_
_entity_poly.entity_id
_entity_poly.type
_entity_poly.pdbx_seq_one_letter_code
_entity_poly.pdbx_strand_id
1 'polypeptide(L)'
;VFWKRKSKKQEGQEATDSAAEVAEDTTEETHEAVESEDKDAKKVEKSDSEETEKAAVDVEDENGESKDESSGASGATAFEADDEDEVEEVGVAGPDSDGITRVRTAGTFEFGDEKFEVLNNTWIIEADKDGVIVIDPAHDAEAIMKVIGDREVYLVACTNGYSPHIGAALTIAEETEADIALHPREMRAWRRVHGAEHRPEIDVEGGGALDVGDLHIDVLALPGTSPGTVGYYVSQLGAVFSGDTLLKGSPGQVGDTYLDYTTQLASIGENLLTLPPDTRVLPDRGPSTTVEAENKNFDAWV
;
A
#
# COMPACT_ATOMS: atom_id res chain seq x y z
N VAL A 1 -18.89 -10.21 -6.09
CA VAL A 1 -19.74 -10.21 -4.88
C VAL A 1 -20.42 -8.85 -4.82
N PHE A 2 -21.74 -8.80 -5.03
CA PHE A 2 -22.51 -7.56 -5.01
C PHE A 2 -22.66 -7.07 -3.57
N TRP A 3 -22.05 -5.96 -3.23
CA TRP A 3 -22.21 -5.29 -1.94
C TRP A 3 -23.18 -4.11 -2.09
N LYS A 4 -24.43 -4.30 -1.67
CA LYS A 4 -25.34 -3.21 -1.31
C LYS A 4 -25.46 -3.21 0.20
N ARG A 5 -24.91 -2.21 0.88
CA ARG A 5 -25.19 -1.95 2.31
C ARG A 5 -26.70 -1.77 2.50
N LYS A 6 -27.30 -2.63 3.32
CA LYS A 6 -28.62 -2.40 3.86
C LYS A 6 -28.48 -1.54 5.11
N SER A 7 -29.03 -0.34 5.08
CA SER A 7 -29.22 0.49 6.27
C SER A 7 -29.99 -0.29 7.33
N LYS A 8 -29.38 -0.47 8.49
CA LYS A 8 -30.00 -1.10 9.67
C LYS A 8 -30.93 -0.10 10.32
N LYS A 9 -32.24 -0.24 10.07
CA LYS A 9 -33.29 0.40 10.82
C LYS A 9 -33.45 -0.37 12.14
N GLN A 10 -33.17 0.30 13.26
CA GLN A 10 -33.49 -0.21 14.60
C GLN A 10 -35.02 -0.36 14.75
N GLU A 11 -35.46 -1.57 15.03
CA GLU A 11 -36.68 -1.81 15.75
C GLU A 11 -36.42 -2.89 16.80
N GLY A 12 -36.59 -2.49 18.06
CA GLY A 12 -36.50 -3.37 19.20
C GLY A 12 -37.78 -4.21 19.39
N GLN A 13 -37.61 -5.38 19.94
CA GLN A 13 -38.48 -5.98 20.99
C GLN A 13 -38.08 -7.43 21.27
N GLU A 14 -37.67 -7.62 22.50
CA GLU A 14 -38.18 -8.55 23.54
C GLU A 14 -38.02 -10.06 23.39
N ALA A 15 -37.46 -10.53 24.48
CA ALA A 15 -37.13 -11.86 24.97
C ALA A 15 -38.19 -12.95 24.84
N THR A 16 -37.75 -14.20 24.70
CA THR A 16 -38.20 -15.30 25.58
C THR A 16 -37.20 -16.48 25.54
N ASP A 17 -36.86 -16.86 26.71
CA ASP A 17 -36.27 -18.02 27.32
C ASP A 17 -36.65 -19.39 26.70
N SER A 18 -35.66 -20.31 26.52
CA SER A 18 -35.81 -21.72 26.81
C SER A 18 -34.49 -22.49 26.75
N ALA A 19 -34.19 -23.10 27.87
CA ALA A 19 -33.05 -24.00 28.10
C ALA A 19 -33.32 -25.43 27.58
N ALA A 20 -32.26 -26.14 27.20
CA ALA A 20 -31.99 -27.59 27.38
C ALA A 20 -30.59 -27.87 26.71
N GLU A 21 -29.57 -28.14 27.39
CA GLU A 21 -29.05 -29.30 28.18
C GLU A 21 -28.62 -30.50 27.33
N VAL A 22 -27.31 -30.91 27.57
CA VAL A 22 -26.66 -32.23 27.54
C VAL A 22 -26.18 -32.72 26.17
N ALA A 23 -24.90 -33.07 25.93
CA ALA A 23 -24.04 -34.04 26.59
C ALA A 23 -22.60 -34.01 26.08
N GLU A 24 -21.70 -34.35 26.96
CA GLU A 24 -20.28 -34.68 26.79
C GLU A 24 -20.04 -35.83 25.80
N ASP A 25 -18.92 -35.80 25.09
CA ASP A 25 -18.10 -37.01 24.97
C ASP A 25 -16.61 -36.64 24.71
N THR A 26 -15.78 -37.17 25.59
CA THR A 26 -14.34 -37.15 25.65
C THR A 26 -13.77 -38.26 24.80
N THR A 27 -12.72 -37.99 24.02
CA THR A 27 -11.64 -38.98 23.79
C THR A 27 -10.30 -38.28 23.60
N GLU A 28 -9.43 -38.51 24.56
CA GLU A 28 -7.97 -38.39 24.50
C GLU A 28 -7.39 -39.39 23.52
N GLU A 29 -6.41 -39.01 22.74
CA GLU A 29 -5.30 -39.91 22.38
C GLU A 29 -4.00 -39.12 22.16
N THR A 30 -3.06 -39.46 22.98
CA THR A 30 -1.63 -39.14 23.02
C THR A 30 -0.87 -39.93 21.98
N HIS A 31 0.18 -39.31 21.37
CA HIS A 31 1.47 -39.94 21.03
C HIS A 31 2.37 -38.88 20.40
N GLU A 32 3.39 -38.59 21.04
CA GLU A 32 4.79 -39.11 21.18
C GLU A 32 5.79 -38.28 20.32
N ALA A 33 6.74 -37.72 21.04
CA ALA A 33 7.92 -37.02 20.58
C ALA A 33 8.94 -37.92 19.88
N VAL A 34 9.61 -37.38 18.86
CA VAL A 34 10.94 -37.90 18.45
C VAL A 34 11.89 -36.70 18.29
N GLU A 35 12.83 -36.66 19.22
CA GLU A 35 14.08 -35.91 19.12
C GLU A 35 15.00 -36.58 18.08
N SER A 36 15.72 -35.78 17.30
CA SER A 36 17.06 -36.15 16.86
C SER A 36 17.91 -34.92 16.67
N GLU A 37 18.91 -34.82 17.50
CA GLU A 37 20.10 -33.97 17.37
C GLU A 37 20.90 -34.38 16.13
N ASP A 38 21.54 -33.47 15.44
CA ASP A 38 22.98 -33.61 15.21
C ASP A 38 23.67 -32.26 14.85
N LYS A 39 24.82 -32.11 15.45
CA LYS A 39 25.80 -31.04 15.33
C LYS A 39 26.60 -31.23 14.04
N ASP A 40 27.03 -30.18 13.38
CA ASP A 40 28.46 -29.96 13.21
C ASP A 40 28.80 -28.55 12.70
N ALA A 41 29.77 -28.01 13.37
CA ALA A 41 30.40 -26.72 13.11
C ALA A 41 31.49 -26.85 12.03
N LYS A 42 31.61 -25.85 11.13
CA LYS A 42 32.89 -25.59 10.49
C LYS A 42 33.14 -24.11 10.24
N LYS A 43 34.11 -23.61 10.95
CA LYS A 43 34.82 -22.32 10.95
C LYS A 43 35.85 -22.28 9.81
N VAL A 44 35.88 -21.24 9.01
CA VAL A 44 37.07 -20.76 8.25
C VAL A 44 36.91 -19.25 8.05
N GLU A 45 37.62 -18.47 8.68
CA GLU A 45 38.87 -17.69 8.59
C GLU A 45 38.79 -16.47 7.67
N LYS A 46 39.21 -15.38 8.30
CA LYS A 46 39.52 -14.02 7.86
C LYS A 46 40.58 -13.99 6.72
N SER A 47 40.44 -12.98 5.84
CA SER A 47 41.62 -12.31 5.29
C SER A 47 41.34 -10.82 5.09
N ASP A 48 42.20 -10.03 5.73
CA ASP A 48 42.41 -8.59 5.58
C ASP A 48 43.04 -8.25 4.25
N SER A 49 42.78 -7.06 3.73
CA SER A 49 43.72 -6.10 3.15
C SER A 49 42.96 -4.91 2.56
N GLU A 50 43.15 -3.78 3.13
CA GLU A 50 44.01 -2.62 2.89
C GLU A 50 43.47 -1.57 1.91
N GLU A 51 43.27 -0.44 2.54
CA GLU A 51 43.36 0.99 2.17
C GLU A 51 43.85 1.40 0.78
N THR A 52 43.22 2.41 0.20
CA THR A 52 43.87 3.62 -0.35
C THR A 52 42.82 4.75 -0.55
N GLU A 53 42.98 5.81 0.21
CA GLU A 53 43.36 7.22 -0.01
C GLU A 53 42.51 8.08 -0.97
N LYS A 54 41.96 9.09 -0.33
CA LYS A 54 41.69 10.51 -0.61
C LYS A 54 41.99 11.10 -2.00
N ALA A 55 41.05 11.88 -2.51
CA ALA A 55 41.30 13.21 -3.03
C ALA A 55 40.06 14.12 -2.87
N ALA A 56 40.22 15.17 -2.10
CA ALA A 56 39.35 16.31 -1.98
C ALA A 56 39.66 17.32 -3.11
N VAL A 57 38.61 17.93 -3.66
CA VAL A 57 38.74 19.20 -4.37
C VAL A 57 37.64 20.12 -3.95
N ASP A 58 38.01 21.18 -3.24
CA ASP A 58 37.25 22.39 -2.98
C ASP A 58 37.05 23.18 -4.27
N VAL A 59 35.86 23.75 -4.50
CA VAL A 59 35.69 25.03 -5.19
C VAL A 59 34.53 25.80 -4.59
N GLU A 60 34.85 27.03 -4.26
CA GLU A 60 34.10 28.06 -3.55
C GLU A 60 32.91 28.64 -4.33
N ASP A 61 31.89 28.97 -3.54
CA ASP A 61 31.06 30.19 -3.46
C ASP A 61 30.92 31.13 -4.67
N GLU A 62 29.70 31.42 -5.07
CA GLU A 62 29.23 32.81 -5.24
C GLU A 62 27.72 32.94 -5.15
N ASN A 63 27.35 33.93 -4.39
CA ASN A 63 26.12 34.49 -3.90
C ASN A 63 25.26 35.18 -4.99
N GLY A 64 23.91 35.11 -4.88
CA GLY A 64 23.00 35.91 -5.69
C GLY A 64 21.58 35.89 -5.17
N GLU A 65 21.28 36.78 -4.18
CA GLU A 65 19.92 37.12 -3.75
C GLU A 65 19.10 37.72 -4.90
N SER A 66 17.85 37.30 -5.06
CA SER A 66 16.74 38.24 -5.37
C SER A 66 15.40 37.67 -4.89
N LYS A 67 14.82 38.43 -3.95
CA LYS A 67 13.42 38.35 -3.51
C LYS A 67 12.53 38.77 -4.68
N ASP A 68 11.44 38.03 -4.88
CA ASP A 68 10.16 38.74 -5.16
C ASP A 68 8.98 37.89 -4.64
N GLU A 69 8.15 38.57 -3.87
CA GLU A 69 6.88 38.06 -3.35
C GLU A 69 5.81 38.23 -4.46
N SER A 70 5.01 37.21 -4.70
CA SER A 70 3.63 37.41 -5.11
C SER A 70 2.72 36.25 -4.79
N SER A 71 1.70 36.59 -4.11
CA SER A 71 0.54 35.87 -3.62
C SER A 71 -0.24 35.08 -4.65
N GLY A 72 -0.67 33.86 -4.21
CA GLY A 72 -2.04 33.37 -4.35
C GLY A 72 -2.54 32.97 -5.71
N ALA A 73 -2.76 31.67 -5.88
CA ALA A 73 -4.03 31.14 -6.38
C ALA A 73 -3.99 29.61 -6.25
N SER A 74 -4.96 29.09 -5.49
CA SER A 74 -5.36 27.68 -5.51
C SER A 74 -5.76 27.31 -6.95
N GLY A 75 -4.90 26.56 -7.62
CA GLY A 75 -5.20 25.93 -8.90
C GLY A 75 -5.06 24.43 -8.72
N ALA A 76 -6.17 23.70 -8.83
CA ALA A 76 -6.14 22.25 -8.97
C ALA A 76 -5.29 21.91 -10.19
N THR A 77 -4.11 21.34 -9.97
CA THR A 77 -3.25 20.84 -11.04
C THR A 77 -3.52 19.37 -11.22
N ALA A 78 -3.96 19.00 -12.43
CA ALA A 78 -3.98 17.62 -12.89
C ALA A 78 -2.59 17.00 -12.68
N PHE A 79 -2.54 15.71 -12.35
CA PHE A 79 -1.30 14.95 -12.31
C PHE A 79 -0.76 14.81 -13.74
N GLU A 80 -0.02 15.79 -14.20
CA GLU A 80 0.69 15.69 -15.47
C GLU A 80 1.94 14.80 -15.24
N ALA A 81 2.15 13.83 -16.13
CA ALA A 81 3.22 12.83 -16.05
C ALA A 81 4.61 13.38 -16.42
N ASP A 82 4.85 14.68 -16.21
CA ASP A 82 6.10 15.33 -16.59
C ASP A 82 6.50 16.35 -15.52
N ASP A 83 7.33 15.89 -14.57
CA ASP A 83 8.32 16.78 -13.92
C ASP A 83 9.38 15.92 -13.24
N GLU A 84 10.57 15.88 -13.84
CA GLU A 84 11.73 15.15 -13.32
C GLU A 84 12.34 15.77 -12.05
N ASP A 85 11.78 16.90 -11.56
CA ASP A 85 12.28 17.68 -10.42
C ASP A 85 11.20 17.99 -9.37
N GLU A 86 10.08 17.23 -9.26
CA GLU A 86 9.11 17.46 -8.19
C GLU A 86 9.78 17.12 -6.84
N VAL A 87 10.07 18.16 -6.04
CA VAL A 87 10.51 17.96 -4.66
C VAL A 87 9.40 17.20 -3.93
N GLU A 88 9.75 16.01 -3.45
CA GLU A 88 8.80 15.19 -2.69
C GLU A 88 8.51 15.84 -1.34
N GLU A 89 7.34 16.44 -1.20
CA GLU A 89 6.88 17.07 0.04
C GLU A 89 5.54 16.47 0.49
N VAL A 90 5.29 16.57 1.79
CA VAL A 90 3.97 16.29 2.38
C VAL A 90 2.95 17.24 1.77
N GLY A 91 1.81 16.72 1.33
CA GLY A 91 0.79 17.56 0.71
C GLY A 91 -0.35 16.79 0.06
N VAL A 92 -1.25 17.55 -0.54
CA VAL A 92 -2.43 17.03 -1.21
C VAL A 92 -2.43 17.53 -2.65
N ALA A 93 -2.64 16.63 -3.59
CA ALA A 93 -2.81 16.95 -5.00
C ALA A 93 -4.07 16.24 -5.53
N GLY A 94 -4.92 16.99 -6.21
CA GLY A 94 -6.20 16.52 -6.75
C GLY A 94 -7.42 17.20 -6.11
N PRO A 95 -8.67 16.69 -6.36
CA PRO A 95 -8.92 15.61 -7.30
C PRO A 95 -8.55 15.99 -8.74
N ASP A 96 -8.07 15.01 -9.51
CA ASP A 96 -7.89 15.15 -10.95
C ASP A 96 -9.23 15.00 -11.71
N SER A 97 -9.18 14.96 -13.06
CA SER A 97 -10.36 14.82 -13.90
C SER A 97 -11.12 13.51 -13.72
N ASP A 98 -10.45 12.50 -13.15
CA ASP A 98 -10.98 11.15 -12.92
C ASP A 98 -11.38 10.94 -11.45
N GLY A 99 -11.35 12.00 -10.63
CA GLY A 99 -11.74 11.95 -9.23
C GLY A 99 -10.69 11.31 -8.32
N ILE A 100 -9.41 11.27 -8.73
CA ILE A 100 -8.32 10.72 -7.94
C ILE A 100 -7.60 11.83 -7.20
N THR A 101 -7.42 11.66 -5.89
CA THR A 101 -6.65 12.57 -5.03
C THR A 101 -5.48 11.81 -4.41
N ARG A 102 -4.28 12.40 -4.47
CA ARG A 102 -3.09 11.94 -3.76
C ARG A 102 -2.94 12.71 -2.44
N VAL A 103 -2.82 12.00 -1.34
CA VAL A 103 -2.44 12.54 -0.04
C VAL A 103 -1.07 11.97 0.32
N ARG A 104 -0.03 12.81 0.33
CA ARG A 104 1.33 12.39 0.67
C ARG A 104 1.62 12.72 2.12
N THR A 105 1.98 11.72 2.91
CA THR A 105 2.26 11.83 4.35
C THR A 105 3.65 11.30 4.68
N ALA A 106 4.30 11.92 5.68
CA ALA A 106 5.59 11.48 6.20
C ALA A 106 5.41 10.53 7.38
N GLY A 107 6.29 9.56 7.50
CA GLY A 107 6.31 8.65 8.64
C GLY A 107 7.58 7.84 8.72
N THR A 108 7.61 6.91 9.67
CA THR A 108 8.74 5.99 9.87
C THR A 108 8.31 4.58 9.50
N PHE A 109 9.09 3.94 8.67
CA PHE A 109 8.96 2.52 8.35
C PHE A 109 10.05 1.72 9.07
N GLU A 110 9.66 0.74 9.87
CA GLU A 110 10.57 -0.17 10.55
C GLU A 110 10.61 -1.51 9.82
N PHE A 111 11.80 -1.90 9.35
CA PHE A 111 11.99 -3.17 8.68
C PHE A 111 13.27 -3.87 9.19
N GLY A 112 13.12 -5.05 9.76
CA GLY A 112 14.21 -5.70 10.50
C GLY A 112 14.59 -4.88 11.74
N ASP A 113 15.87 -4.52 11.82
CA ASP A 113 16.42 -3.68 12.90
C ASP A 113 16.62 -2.21 12.46
N GLU A 114 16.18 -1.87 11.25
CA GLU A 114 16.39 -0.55 10.64
C GLU A 114 15.12 0.29 10.63
N LYS A 115 15.31 1.62 10.61
CA LYS A 115 14.24 2.61 10.54
C LYS A 115 14.49 3.53 9.37
N PHE A 116 13.47 3.73 8.56
CA PHE A 116 13.50 4.57 7.37
C PHE A 116 12.50 5.71 7.55
N GLU A 117 12.95 6.94 7.35
CA GLU A 117 12.04 8.07 7.17
C GLU A 117 11.49 8.00 5.75
N VAL A 118 10.17 7.94 5.61
CA VAL A 118 9.50 7.70 4.34
C VAL A 118 8.40 8.72 4.08
N LEU A 119 8.17 8.97 2.78
CA LEU A 119 7.03 9.73 2.28
C LEU A 119 6.17 8.77 1.44
N ASN A 120 4.92 8.57 1.86
CA ASN A 120 4.03 7.65 1.18
C ASN A 120 2.77 8.35 0.65
N ASN A 121 2.30 7.88 -0.48
CA ASN A 121 1.09 8.30 -1.13
C ASN A 121 -0.07 7.44 -0.64
N THR A 122 -1.11 8.08 -0.12
CA THR A 122 -2.44 7.51 0.04
C THR A 122 -3.29 8.01 -1.12
N TRP A 123 -4.05 7.13 -1.75
CA TRP A 123 -4.91 7.48 -2.87
C TRP A 123 -6.37 7.47 -2.43
N ILE A 124 -7.09 8.57 -2.68
CA ILE A 124 -8.53 8.70 -2.44
C ILE A 124 -9.20 8.79 -3.80
N ILE A 125 -10.14 7.88 -4.07
CA ILE A 125 -10.83 7.76 -5.35
C ILE A 125 -12.31 8.04 -5.14
N GLU A 126 -12.90 8.90 -5.94
CA GLU A 126 -14.35 9.10 -5.97
C GLU A 126 -15.02 7.85 -6.55
N ALA A 127 -15.71 7.08 -5.70
CA ALA A 127 -16.40 5.86 -6.10
C ALA A 127 -17.74 6.16 -6.76
N ASP A 128 -18.38 7.22 -6.30
CA ASP A 128 -19.59 7.84 -6.85
C ASP A 128 -19.74 9.26 -6.27
N LYS A 129 -20.92 9.88 -6.42
CA LYS A 129 -21.19 11.24 -5.92
C LYS A 129 -21.21 11.36 -4.39
N ASP A 130 -21.36 10.28 -3.65
CA ASP A 130 -21.58 10.26 -2.20
C ASP A 130 -20.35 9.73 -1.44
N GLY A 131 -19.55 8.84 -2.05
CA GLY A 131 -18.50 8.13 -1.35
C GLY A 131 -17.20 7.92 -2.10
N VAL A 132 -16.20 7.50 -1.32
CA VAL A 132 -14.83 7.31 -1.76
C VAL A 132 -14.28 5.94 -1.37
N ILE A 133 -13.21 5.55 -2.08
CA ILE A 133 -12.33 4.44 -1.73
C ILE A 133 -11.00 5.04 -1.30
N VAL A 134 -10.41 4.51 -0.23
CA VAL A 134 -9.08 4.91 0.24
C VAL A 134 -8.12 3.75 0.00
N ILE A 135 -7.04 3.98 -0.76
CA ILE A 135 -6.02 2.98 -1.04
C ILE A 135 -4.72 3.35 -0.33
N ASP A 136 -4.12 2.36 0.35
CA ASP A 136 -2.87 2.46 1.09
C ASP A 136 -2.85 3.67 2.06
N PRO A 137 -3.76 3.74 3.05
CA PRO A 137 -3.73 4.82 4.03
C PRO A 137 -2.48 4.71 4.91
N ALA A 138 -1.54 5.61 4.65
CA ALA A 138 -0.22 5.59 5.25
C ALA A 138 -0.22 6.15 6.69
N HIS A 139 0.61 7.13 6.99
CA HIS A 139 1.02 7.45 8.35
C HIS A 139 0.05 8.35 9.14
N ASP A 140 -0.62 9.29 8.46
CA ASP A 140 -1.37 10.40 9.08
C ASP A 140 -2.87 10.29 8.77
N ALA A 141 -3.60 9.62 9.67
CA ALA A 141 -5.04 9.44 9.54
C ALA A 141 -5.79 10.79 9.53
N GLU A 142 -5.35 11.77 10.36
CA GLU A 142 -6.01 13.07 10.45
C GLU A 142 -5.90 13.87 9.14
N ALA A 143 -4.71 13.86 8.52
CA ALA A 143 -4.51 14.49 7.23
C ALA A 143 -5.36 13.83 6.13
N ILE A 144 -5.45 12.51 6.11
CA ILE A 144 -6.26 11.75 5.16
C ILE A 144 -7.76 12.04 5.38
N MET A 145 -8.24 11.95 6.62
CA MET A 145 -9.63 12.21 6.99
C MET A 145 -10.06 13.65 6.64
N LYS A 146 -9.17 14.61 6.81
CA LYS A 146 -9.43 16.01 6.41
C LYS A 146 -9.70 16.15 4.90
N VAL A 147 -9.02 15.36 4.09
CA VAL A 147 -9.21 15.36 2.62
C VAL A 147 -10.48 14.60 2.24
N ILE A 148 -10.79 13.50 2.93
CA ILE A 148 -12.07 12.78 2.77
C ILE A 148 -13.25 13.72 3.05
N GLY A 149 -13.18 14.50 4.12
CA GLY A 149 -14.24 15.42 4.54
C GLY A 149 -15.51 14.66 4.95
N ASP A 150 -16.66 15.15 4.48
CA ASP A 150 -17.98 14.57 4.83
C ASP A 150 -18.40 13.39 3.92
N ARG A 151 -17.52 12.92 3.00
CA ARG A 151 -17.82 11.81 2.10
C ARG A 151 -17.82 10.48 2.85
N GLU A 152 -18.69 9.56 2.44
CA GLU A 152 -18.69 8.19 2.97
C GLU A 152 -17.45 7.44 2.48
N VAL A 153 -16.77 6.68 3.35
CA VAL A 153 -15.72 5.77 2.93
C VAL A 153 -16.33 4.39 2.71
N TYR A 154 -16.37 3.96 1.46
CA TYR A 154 -16.97 2.68 1.11
C TYR A 154 -16.02 1.51 1.34
N LEU A 155 -14.71 1.75 1.20
CA LEU A 155 -13.68 0.74 1.31
C LEU A 155 -12.34 1.38 1.67
N VAL A 156 -11.60 0.73 2.56
CA VAL A 156 -10.17 0.91 2.76
C VAL A 156 -9.46 -0.28 2.13
N ALA A 157 -8.73 -0.07 1.03
CA ALA A 157 -8.06 -1.13 0.28
C ALA A 157 -6.54 -1.04 0.48
N CYS A 158 -5.91 -2.12 0.94
CA CYS A 158 -4.49 -2.15 1.21
C CYS A 158 -3.77 -3.08 0.23
N THR A 159 -2.68 -2.60 -0.38
CA THR A 159 -1.92 -3.38 -1.36
C THR A 159 -1.06 -4.45 -0.68
N ASN A 160 -0.53 -4.17 0.49
CA ASN A 160 0.16 -5.14 1.35
C ASN A 160 0.03 -4.78 2.85
N GLY A 161 0.72 -5.52 3.72
CA GLY A 161 0.59 -5.39 5.18
C GLY A 161 1.69 -4.61 5.87
N TYR A 162 2.58 -3.92 5.16
CA TYR A 162 3.59 -3.06 5.78
C TYR A 162 3.00 -1.72 6.22
N SER A 163 3.58 -1.12 7.26
CA SER A 163 3.08 0.14 7.84
C SER A 163 2.90 1.29 6.85
N PRO A 164 3.70 1.44 5.77
CA PRO A 164 3.46 2.46 4.75
C PRO A 164 2.12 2.32 4.00
N HIS A 165 1.50 1.15 4.02
CA HIS A 165 0.25 0.86 3.32
C HIS A 165 -0.96 0.72 4.24
N ILE A 166 -0.72 0.44 5.54
CA ILE A 166 -1.79 0.14 6.49
C ILE A 166 -1.80 1.03 7.74
N GLY A 167 -0.79 1.90 7.92
CA GLY A 167 -0.57 2.60 9.18
C GLY A 167 -1.80 3.34 9.72
N ALA A 168 -2.56 4.00 8.85
CA ALA A 168 -3.79 4.71 9.19
C ALA A 168 -5.07 3.90 8.92
N ALA A 169 -4.97 2.68 8.36
CA ALA A 169 -6.13 1.93 7.87
C ALA A 169 -7.17 1.65 8.96
N LEU A 170 -6.73 1.18 10.11
CA LEU A 170 -7.63 0.85 11.22
C LEU A 170 -8.34 2.10 11.76
N THR A 171 -7.61 3.20 11.96
CA THR A 171 -8.19 4.46 12.45
C THR A 171 -9.25 4.99 11.50
N ILE A 172 -8.97 5.01 10.19
CA ILE A 172 -9.94 5.48 9.19
C ILE A 172 -11.16 4.56 9.17
N ALA A 173 -10.96 3.24 9.18
CA ALA A 173 -12.05 2.28 9.15
C ALA A 173 -12.96 2.38 10.41
N GLU A 174 -12.38 2.56 11.59
CA GLU A 174 -13.15 2.74 12.84
C GLU A 174 -13.93 4.05 12.86
N GLU A 175 -13.36 5.15 12.36
CA GLU A 175 -14.02 6.46 12.33
C GLU A 175 -15.13 6.53 11.27
N THR A 176 -15.01 5.77 10.18
CA THR A 176 -15.95 5.81 9.05
C THR A 176 -16.86 4.59 8.94
N GLU A 177 -16.67 3.60 9.80
CA GLU A 177 -17.33 2.28 9.73
C GLU A 177 -17.11 1.56 8.39
N ALA A 178 -15.98 1.82 7.72
CA ALA A 178 -15.62 1.19 6.46
C ALA A 178 -15.00 -0.19 6.68
N ASP A 179 -15.22 -1.11 5.73
CA ASP A 179 -14.52 -2.39 5.72
C ASP A 179 -13.09 -2.23 5.16
N ILE A 180 -12.16 -3.04 5.67
CA ILE A 180 -10.79 -3.08 5.20
C ILE A 180 -10.59 -4.31 4.32
N ALA A 181 -10.00 -4.11 3.13
CA ALA A 181 -9.59 -5.17 2.22
C ALA A 181 -8.09 -5.40 2.30
N LEU A 182 -7.68 -6.63 2.58
CA LEU A 182 -6.27 -7.04 2.64
C LEU A 182 -6.12 -8.50 2.22
N HIS A 183 -5.01 -8.84 1.57
CA HIS A 183 -4.72 -10.22 1.23
C HIS A 183 -4.42 -11.06 2.47
N PRO A 184 -4.96 -12.30 2.62
CA PRO A 184 -4.80 -13.13 3.83
C PRO A 184 -3.34 -13.44 4.21
N ARG A 185 -2.42 -13.49 3.23
CA ARG A 185 -0.99 -13.69 3.50
C ARG A 185 -0.33 -12.52 4.22
N GLU A 186 -0.94 -11.34 4.21
CA GLU A 186 -0.45 -10.12 4.85
C GLU A 186 -0.81 -10.02 6.34
N MET A 187 -1.63 -10.93 6.85
CA MET A 187 -2.10 -10.93 8.25
C MET A 187 -0.97 -10.95 9.30
N ARG A 188 0.22 -11.47 8.95
CA ARG A 188 1.36 -11.43 9.87
C ARG A 188 1.92 -10.02 10.01
N ALA A 189 2.01 -9.28 8.91
CA ALA A 189 2.47 -7.90 8.90
C ALA A 189 1.41 -6.98 9.53
N TRP A 190 0.14 -7.15 9.18
CA TRP A 190 -1.00 -6.47 9.79
C TRP A 190 -0.97 -6.52 11.33
N ARG A 191 -0.81 -7.74 11.89
CA ARG A 191 -0.80 -7.93 13.34
C ARG A 191 0.38 -7.26 14.06
N ARG A 192 1.47 -7.01 13.38
CA ARG A 192 2.60 -6.26 13.94
C ARG A 192 2.27 -4.79 14.13
N VAL A 193 1.44 -4.22 13.28
CA VAL A 193 1.05 -2.81 13.29
C VAL A 193 -0.19 -2.60 14.17
N HIS A 194 -1.25 -3.40 13.96
CA HIS A 194 -2.56 -3.20 14.57
C HIS A 194 -2.93 -4.20 15.67
N GLY A 195 -2.04 -5.16 15.96
CA GLY A 195 -2.33 -6.21 16.94
C GLY A 195 -3.17 -7.35 16.37
N ALA A 196 -3.48 -8.34 17.22
CA ALA A 196 -4.21 -9.54 16.82
C ALA A 196 -5.73 -9.41 16.94
N GLU A 197 -6.20 -8.38 17.63
CA GLU A 197 -7.62 -8.18 17.94
C GLU A 197 -8.42 -7.61 16.77
N HIS A 198 -7.75 -6.88 15.88
CA HIS A 198 -8.35 -6.28 14.69
C HIS A 198 -7.99 -7.10 13.45
N ARG A 199 -8.98 -7.38 12.64
CA ARG A 199 -8.81 -8.14 11.40
C ARG A 199 -9.56 -7.44 10.26
N PRO A 200 -8.91 -7.26 9.09
CA PRO A 200 -9.59 -6.85 7.87
C PRO A 200 -10.79 -7.76 7.55
N GLU A 201 -11.89 -7.15 7.12
CA GLU A 201 -13.16 -7.81 6.87
C GLU A 201 -13.20 -8.52 5.53
N ILE A 202 -12.47 -7.99 4.52
CA ILE A 202 -12.51 -8.46 3.14
C ILE A 202 -11.16 -9.10 2.79
N ASP A 203 -11.18 -10.41 2.59
CA ASP A 203 -10.04 -11.12 2.02
C ASP A 203 -10.00 -10.88 0.49
N VAL A 204 -8.90 -10.31 -0.03
CA VAL A 204 -8.68 -10.09 -1.46
C VAL A 204 -7.56 -10.97 -1.97
N GLU A 205 -7.72 -11.50 -3.19
CA GLU A 205 -6.70 -12.32 -3.86
C GLU A 205 -6.60 -11.90 -5.33
N GLY A 206 -5.42 -12.06 -5.92
CA GLY A 206 -5.21 -11.78 -7.34
C GLY A 206 -6.13 -12.60 -8.23
N GLY A 207 -6.68 -11.94 -9.26
CA GLY A 207 -7.71 -12.48 -10.13
C GLY A 207 -9.14 -12.30 -9.59
N GLY A 208 -9.31 -11.75 -8.38
CA GLY A 208 -10.60 -11.31 -7.87
C GLY A 208 -10.98 -9.93 -8.39
N ALA A 209 -12.21 -9.51 -8.08
CA ALA A 209 -12.70 -8.17 -8.37
C ALA A 209 -13.63 -7.67 -7.26
N LEU A 210 -13.70 -6.34 -7.12
CA LEU A 210 -14.58 -5.65 -6.19
C LEU A 210 -15.46 -4.66 -6.98
N ASP A 211 -16.74 -4.60 -6.65
CA ASP A 211 -17.64 -3.56 -7.15
C ASP A 211 -17.95 -2.60 -6.00
N VAL A 212 -17.50 -1.34 -6.10
CA VAL A 212 -17.62 -0.34 -5.02
C VAL A 212 -18.12 0.97 -5.62
N GLY A 213 -19.29 1.42 -5.20
CA GLY A 213 -19.98 2.54 -5.83
C GLY A 213 -20.24 2.24 -7.31
N ASP A 214 -19.80 3.12 -8.19
CA ASP A 214 -19.91 2.98 -9.64
C ASP A 214 -18.66 2.33 -10.28
N LEU A 215 -17.64 1.95 -9.48
CA LEU A 215 -16.38 1.44 -9.95
C LEU A 215 -16.29 -0.09 -9.88
N HIS A 216 -15.70 -0.67 -10.92
CA HIS A 216 -15.24 -2.05 -10.96
C HIS A 216 -13.71 -2.09 -10.82
N ILE A 217 -13.21 -2.84 -9.84
CA ILE A 217 -11.81 -2.89 -9.45
C ILE A 217 -11.30 -4.30 -9.62
N ASP A 218 -10.42 -4.52 -10.57
CA ASP A 218 -9.72 -5.80 -10.72
C ASP A 218 -8.56 -5.89 -9.71
N VAL A 219 -8.44 -6.99 -9.00
CA VAL A 219 -7.35 -7.26 -8.06
C VAL A 219 -6.24 -8.02 -8.80
N LEU A 220 -5.08 -7.41 -8.92
CA LEU A 220 -3.91 -7.99 -9.57
C LEU A 220 -3.00 -8.66 -8.53
N ALA A 221 -2.50 -9.86 -8.80
CA ALA A 221 -1.48 -10.50 -7.96
C ALA A 221 -0.12 -9.86 -8.23
N LEU A 222 0.49 -9.25 -7.23
CA LEU A 222 1.79 -8.57 -7.36
C LEU A 222 2.81 -9.04 -6.29
N PRO A 223 2.95 -10.36 -6.03
CA PRO A 223 3.92 -10.83 -5.04
C PRO A 223 5.35 -10.45 -5.43
N GLY A 224 6.20 -10.22 -4.41
CA GLY A 224 7.61 -9.86 -4.57
C GLY A 224 8.11 -9.01 -3.43
N THR A 225 7.52 -7.86 -3.19
CA THR A 225 7.79 -7.02 -2.00
C THR A 225 7.21 -7.66 -0.74
N SER A 226 6.06 -8.32 -0.85
CA SER A 226 5.56 -9.28 0.14
C SER A 226 4.80 -10.43 -0.55
N PRO A 227 4.54 -11.55 0.18
CA PRO A 227 3.90 -12.72 -0.42
C PRO A 227 2.45 -12.50 -0.86
N GLY A 228 1.77 -11.52 -0.30
CA GLY A 228 0.37 -11.21 -0.54
C GLY A 228 0.16 -9.83 -1.16
N THR A 229 1.19 -9.19 -1.70
CA THR A 229 1.02 -7.90 -2.39
C THR A 229 0.05 -8.04 -3.55
N VAL A 230 -0.89 -7.09 -3.61
CA VAL A 230 -1.86 -6.95 -4.70
C VAL A 230 -1.81 -5.54 -5.27
N GLY A 231 -2.27 -5.38 -6.50
CA GLY A 231 -2.58 -4.07 -7.09
C GLY A 231 -4.07 -3.96 -7.36
N TYR A 232 -4.56 -2.73 -7.45
CA TYR A 232 -5.95 -2.44 -7.75
C TYR A 232 -6.03 -1.71 -9.10
N TYR A 233 -6.60 -2.36 -10.10
CA TYR A 233 -6.78 -1.78 -11.42
C TYR A 233 -8.22 -1.35 -11.64
N VAL A 234 -8.41 -0.08 -12.02
CA VAL A 234 -9.71 0.50 -12.32
C VAL A 234 -9.72 0.95 -13.78
N SER A 235 -10.25 0.11 -14.65
CA SER A 235 -10.24 0.36 -16.09
C SER A 235 -11.03 1.61 -16.50
N GLN A 236 -12.10 1.95 -15.75
CA GLN A 236 -12.89 3.16 -15.99
C GLN A 236 -12.07 4.46 -15.78
N LEU A 237 -11.04 4.40 -14.94
CA LEU A 237 -10.16 5.53 -14.63
C LEU A 237 -8.83 5.45 -15.39
N GLY A 238 -8.58 4.36 -16.13
CA GLY A 238 -7.30 4.10 -16.76
C GLY A 238 -6.14 4.13 -15.76
N ALA A 239 -6.34 3.59 -14.55
CA ALA A 239 -5.38 3.68 -13.46
C ALA A 239 -5.19 2.35 -12.73
N VAL A 240 -3.93 2.06 -12.34
CA VAL A 240 -3.57 0.95 -11.46
C VAL A 240 -2.78 1.46 -10.25
N PHE A 241 -3.21 1.07 -9.07
CA PHE A 241 -2.54 1.35 -7.80
C PHE A 241 -1.61 0.18 -7.51
N SER A 242 -0.32 0.40 -7.72
CA SER A 242 0.70 -0.66 -7.72
C SER A 242 1.33 -0.94 -6.36
N GLY A 243 0.97 -0.14 -5.33
CA GLY A 243 1.67 -0.17 -4.05
C GLY A 243 3.17 0.07 -4.23
N ASP A 244 3.98 -0.72 -3.56
CA ASP A 244 5.44 -0.69 -3.64
C ASP A 244 6.04 -1.63 -4.71
N THR A 245 5.21 -2.24 -5.58
CA THR A 245 5.71 -3.20 -6.59
C THR A 245 6.46 -2.51 -7.71
N LEU A 246 5.92 -1.42 -8.27
CA LEU A 246 6.49 -0.68 -9.39
C LEU A 246 6.39 0.82 -9.13
N LEU A 247 7.55 1.47 -9.09
CA LEU A 247 7.72 2.92 -8.98
C LEU A 247 8.08 3.50 -10.35
N LYS A 248 8.07 4.83 -10.48
CA LYS A 248 8.58 5.49 -11.69
C LYS A 248 10.06 5.14 -11.89
N GLY A 249 10.36 4.42 -12.97
CA GLY A 249 11.71 4.10 -13.39
C GLY A 249 12.39 2.91 -12.69
N SER A 250 11.73 2.24 -11.73
CA SER A 250 12.32 1.08 -11.04
C SER A 250 11.30 0.19 -10.34
N PRO A 251 11.61 -1.11 -10.17
CA PRO A 251 10.93 -1.94 -9.19
C PRO A 251 11.13 -1.37 -7.78
N GLY A 252 10.10 -1.48 -6.92
CA GLY A 252 10.18 -0.97 -5.56
C GLY A 252 10.98 -1.89 -4.64
N GLN A 253 11.50 -1.31 -3.56
CA GLN A 253 12.25 -1.99 -2.50
C GLN A 253 11.49 -1.92 -1.18
N VAL A 254 11.74 -2.88 -0.30
CA VAL A 254 11.27 -2.88 1.08
C VAL A 254 12.45 -2.48 1.97
N GLY A 255 12.40 -1.25 2.52
CA GLY A 255 13.61 -0.60 3.00
C GLY A 255 14.61 -0.44 1.85
N ASP A 256 15.83 -0.89 2.03
CA ASP A 256 16.89 -0.84 1.02
C ASP A 256 17.10 -2.19 0.29
N THR A 257 16.12 -3.11 0.35
CA THR A 257 16.31 -4.49 -0.10
C THR A 257 15.17 -4.95 -1.02
N TYR A 258 15.54 -5.70 -2.06
CA TYR A 258 14.61 -6.55 -2.80
C TYR A 258 14.45 -7.88 -2.08
N LEU A 259 13.22 -8.24 -1.67
CA LEU A 259 12.96 -9.50 -0.93
C LEU A 259 12.88 -10.70 -1.85
N ASP A 260 12.10 -10.62 -2.92
CA ASP A 260 12.00 -11.63 -3.97
C ASP A 260 11.93 -10.94 -5.33
N TYR A 261 13.11 -10.51 -5.80
CA TYR A 261 13.25 -9.72 -7.02
C TYR A 261 12.74 -10.46 -8.26
N THR A 262 13.01 -11.77 -8.35
CA THR A 262 12.57 -12.58 -9.49
C THR A 262 11.05 -12.66 -9.57
N THR A 263 10.39 -12.92 -8.46
CA THR A 263 8.93 -12.94 -8.39
C THR A 263 8.34 -11.56 -8.64
N GLN A 264 8.97 -10.50 -8.13
CA GLN A 264 8.54 -9.12 -8.36
C GLN A 264 8.61 -8.74 -9.85
N LEU A 265 9.70 -9.07 -10.54
CA LEU A 265 9.82 -8.83 -11.98
C LEU A 265 8.78 -9.62 -12.78
N ALA A 266 8.51 -10.88 -12.42
CA ALA A 266 7.45 -11.65 -13.05
C ALA A 266 6.08 -10.98 -12.82
N SER A 267 5.79 -10.52 -11.61
CA SER A 267 4.55 -9.80 -11.29
C SER A 267 4.40 -8.52 -12.12
N ILE A 268 5.48 -7.74 -12.25
CA ILE A 268 5.49 -6.53 -13.07
C ILE A 268 5.22 -6.88 -14.54
N GLY A 269 6.00 -7.80 -15.12
CA GLY A 269 5.90 -8.14 -16.54
C GLY A 269 4.57 -8.80 -16.93
N GLU A 270 4.05 -9.70 -16.09
CA GLU A 270 2.85 -10.49 -16.40
C GLU A 270 1.54 -9.79 -16.05
N ASN A 271 1.52 -8.92 -15.00
CA ASN A 271 0.29 -8.34 -14.49
C ASN A 271 0.18 -6.82 -14.66
N LEU A 272 1.29 -6.07 -14.58
CA LEU A 272 1.25 -4.62 -14.76
C LEU A 272 1.52 -4.19 -16.20
N LEU A 273 2.59 -4.70 -16.82
CA LEU A 273 2.98 -4.26 -18.16
C LEU A 273 2.13 -4.86 -19.29
N THR A 274 1.20 -5.74 -18.96
CA THR A 274 0.16 -6.24 -19.90
C THR A 274 -1.09 -5.38 -19.94
N LEU A 275 -1.23 -4.40 -19.04
CA LEU A 275 -2.32 -3.42 -19.06
C LEU A 275 -2.20 -2.49 -20.28
N PRO A 276 -3.27 -1.76 -20.66
CA PRO A 276 -3.20 -0.78 -21.72
C PRO A 276 -2.04 0.22 -21.54
N PRO A 277 -1.32 0.59 -22.60
CA PRO A 277 -0.10 1.41 -22.50
C PRO A 277 -0.28 2.76 -21.80
N ASP A 278 -1.47 3.34 -21.96
CA ASP A 278 -1.87 4.63 -21.38
C ASP A 278 -2.36 4.52 -19.92
N THR A 279 -2.40 3.32 -19.36
CA THR A 279 -2.75 3.12 -17.94
C THR A 279 -1.75 3.83 -17.05
N ARG A 280 -2.26 4.71 -16.17
CA ARG A 280 -1.45 5.38 -15.14
C ARG A 280 -1.07 4.36 -14.06
N VAL A 281 0.20 4.36 -13.69
CA VAL A 281 0.71 3.59 -12.54
C VAL A 281 0.86 4.54 -11.37
N LEU A 282 0.10 4.29 -10.31
CA LEU A 282 0.00 5.12 -9.11
C LEU A 282 0.62 4.37 -7.92
N PRO A 283 1.91 4.62 -7.63
CA PRO A 283 2.64 3.90 -6.59
C PRO A 283 2.40 4.47 -5.18
N ASP A 284 2.82 3.71 -4.18
CA ASP A 284 2.80 4.12 -2.77
C ASP A 284 3.75 5.29 -2.45
N ARG A 285 4.75 5.54 -3.28
CA ARG A 285 5.74 6.61 -3.12
C ARG A 285 6.28 7.09 -4.45
N GLY A 286 6.86 8.27 -4.45
CA GLY A 286 7.35 8.90 -5.66
C GLY A 286 6.24 9.44 -6.57
N PRO A 287 6.59 9.88 -7.78
CA PRO A 287 5.65 10.36 -8.77
C PRO A 287 4.93 9.22 -9.51
N SER A 288 3.81 9.53 -10.12
CA SER A 288 3.09 8.62 -11.01
C SER A 288 3.86 8.38 -12.31
N THR A 289 3.56 7.26 -12.96
CA THR A 289 4.11 6.92 -14.28
C THR A 289 3.02 6.27 -15.16
N THR A 290 3.40 5.68 -16.29
CA THR A 290 2.49 4.94 -17.18
C THR A 290 3.07 3.57 -17.53
N VAL A 291 2.19 2.64 -17.88
CA VAL A 291 2.60 1.32 -18.36
C VAL A 291 3.54 1.42 -19.56
N GLU A 292 3.28 2.33 -20.50
CA GLU A 292 4.17 2.54 -21.66
C GLU A 292 5.58 3.01 -21.26
N ALA A 293 5.67 3.92 -20.30
CA ALA A 293 6.96 4.44 -19.84
C ALA A 293 7.78 3.33 -19.18
N GLU A 294 7.17 2.57 -18.28
CA GLU A 294 7.86 1.52 -17.53
C GLU A 294 8.16 0.28 -18.38
N ASN A 295 7.35 -0.01 -19.38
CA ASN A 295 7.65 -1.08 -20.34
C ASN A 295 8.95 -0.82 -21.13
N LYS A 296 9.31 0.46 -21.35
CA LYS A 296 10.60 0.84 -21.98
C LYS A 296 11.80 0.58 -21.06
N ASN A 297 11.57 0.60 -19.74
CA ASN A 297 12.61 0.41 -18.74
C ASN A 297 12.80 -1.07 -18.35
N PHE A 298 11.82 -1.92 -18.63
CA PHE A 298 11.75 -3.28 -18.11
C PHE A 298 12.96 -4.16 -18.49
N ASP A 299 13.45 -4.05 -19.74
CA ASP A 299 14.61 -4.82 -20.19
C ASP A 299 15.90 -4.51 -19.42
N ALA A 300 15.97 -3.33 -18.75
CA ALA A 300 17.13 -2.95 -17.94
C ALA A 300 17.09 -3.56 -16.52
N TRP A 301 15.96 -4.12 -16.11
CA TRP A 301 15.77 -4.74 -14.80
C TRP A 301 15.91 -6.27 -14.82
N VAL A 302 15.80 -6.90 -15.99
CA VAL A 302 15.81 -8.37 -16.18
C VAL A 302 17.22 -8.94 -16.31
#